data_62086b93c13798e8c8a4e05a279e12f5
#
_entry.id   62086b93c13798e8c8a4e05a279e12f5
#
_cell.length_a   1.000
_cell.length_b   1.000
_cell.length_c   1.000
_cell.angle_alpha   90.00
_cell.angle_beta   90.00
_cell.angle_gamma   90.00
#
_symmetry.space_group_name_H-M   'P 1'
#
loop_
_entity.id
_entity.type
_entity.pdbx_description
1 polymer ?
#
loop_
_entity_poly.entity_id
_entity_poly.type
_entity_poly.pdbx_seq_one_letter_code
_entity_poly.pdbx_strand_id
1 'polypeptide(L)'
;QTREDLEAVASKDQKMGARSRYAHVDMSITQEGIHDSPDSVVNNPVAADPLHFYDMCPVSDGAAAVILCPAEKAKAVSQNVPVVIAGFGQATDTHTLQEREDPTDLKAVTLASEQAFGMAGLTPQDVDVAELHDAFTVLEIAESEHAGFFKKGEGGPAAVKGETSLGGKLPINVSGGLKA
;
A
#
# COMPACT_ATOMS: atom_id res chain seq x y z
N GLN A 1 9.54 -7.51 -11.28
CA GLN A 1 8.19 -6.93 -11.48
C GLN A 1 8.04 -6.54 -12.93
N THR A 2 6.86 -6.74 -13.48
CA THR A 2 6.51 -6.45 -14.87
C THR A 2 5.67 -5.17 -14.96
N ARG A 3 5.46 -4.64 -16.16
CA ARG A 3 4.54 -3.51 -16.37
C ARG A 3 3.11 -3.87 -15.92
N GLU A 4 2.68 -5.09 -16.19
CA GLU A 4 1.36 -5.60 -15.80
C GLU A 4 1.15 -5.58 -14.27
N ASP A 5 2.19 -5.93 -13.49
CA ASP A 5 2.15 -5.86 -12.03
C ASP A 5 1.89 -4.42 -11.54
N LEU A 6 2.58 -3.44 -12.12
CA LEU A 6 2.44 -2.02 -11.75
C LEU A 6 1.06 -1.47 -12.13
N GLU A 7 0.57 -1.81 -13.33
CA GLU A 7 -0.76 -1.41 -13.81
C GLU A 7 -1.88 -1.98 -12.95
N ALA A 8 -1.72 -3.22 -12.47
CA ALA A 8 -2.69 -3.85 -11.59
C ALA A 8 -2.81 -3.09 -10.26
N VAL A 9 -1.68 -2.69 -9.66
CA VAL A 9 -1.65 -1.86 -8.44
C VAL A 9 -2.28 -0.50 -8.71
N ALA A 10 -1.83 0.23 -9.75
CA ALA A 10 -2.34 1.54 -10.07
C ALA A 10 -3.86 1.54 -10.29
N SER A 11 -4.37 0.58 -11.07
CA SER A 11 -5.82 0.43 -11.31
C SER A 11 -6.60 0.11 -10.04
N LYS A 12 -6.04 -0.75 -9.18
CA LYS A 12 -6.64 -1.11 -7.91
C LYS A 12 -6.79 0.12 -7.01
N ASP A 13 -5.72 0.91 -6.83
CA ASP A 13 -5.71 2.07 -5.96
C ASP A 13 -6.69 3.15 -6.46
N GLN A 14 -6.74 3.42 -7.76
CA GLN A 14 -7.71 4.32 -8.36
C GLN A 14 -9.16 3.85 -8.13
N LYS A 15 -9.44 2.55 -8.26
CA LYS A 15 -10.77 1.98 -7.96
C LYS A 15 -11.15 2.11 -6.48
N MET A 16 -10.17 2.00 -5.58
CA MET A 16 -10.40 2.18 -4.14
C MET A 16 -10.60 3.66 -3.81
N GLY A 17 -9.77 4.55 -4.37
CA GLY A 17 -9.92 6.01 -4.24
C GLY A 17 -11.30 6.51 -4.65
N ALA A 18 -11.82 6.05 -5.77
CA ALA A 18 -13.17 6.40 -6.25
C ALA A 18 -14.30 6.01 -5.26
N ARG A 19 -14.02 5.19 -4.25
CA ARG A 19 -14.95 4.82 -3.17
C ARG A 19 -14.71 5.60 -1.88
N SER A 20 -13.57 6.26 -1.76
CA SER A 20 -13.18 7.01 -0.57
C SER A 20 -13.67 8.45 -0.67
N ARG A 21 -14.44 8.89 0.33
CA ARG A 21 -14.87 10.30 0.41
C ARG A 21 -13.72 11.28 0.72
N TYR A 22 -12.55 10.78 1.03
CA TYR A 22 -11.37 11.56 1.38
C TYR A 22 -10.34 11.60 0.25
N ALA A 23 -10.56 10.84 -0.83
CA ALA A 23 -9.67 10.84 -1.97
C ALA A 23 -9.70 12.21 -2.67
N HIS A 24 -8.54 12.67 -3.12
CA HIS A 24 -8.43 13.87 -3.98
C HIS A 24 -8.72 13.53 -5.44
N VAL A 25 -8.42 12.29 -5.84
CA VAL A 25 -8.69 11.76 -7.17
C VAL A 25 -9.77 10.70 -7.07
N ASP A 26 -10.96 11.00 -7.55
CA ASP A 26 -12.14 10.13 -7.47
C ASP A 26 -12.46 9.43 -8.82
N MET A 27 -11.45 9.29 -9.68
CA MET A 27 -11.61 8.62 -10.96
C MET A 27 -11.32 7.13 -10.86
N SER A 28 -12.30 6.30 -11.20
CA SER A 28 -12.07 4.86 -11.39
C SER A 28 -11.52 4.62 -12.78
N ILE A 29 -10.25 4.25 -12.87
CA ILE A 29 -9.56 3.91 -14.11
C ILE A 29 -9.38 2.39 -14.16
N THR A 30 -9.74 1.79 -15.29
CA THR A 30 -9.51 0.34 -15.48
C THR A 30 -8.05 0.06 -15.83
N GLN A 31 -7.62 -1.19 -15.68
CA GLN A 31 -6.26 -1.58 -16.05
C GLN A 31 -6.01 -1.35 -17.55
N GLU A 32 -6.99 -1.62 -18.40
CA GLU A 32 -6.91 -1.35 -19.83
C GLU A 32 -6.82 0.17 -20.13
N GLY A 33 -7.42 1.01 -19.28
CA GLY A 33 -7.33 2.46 -19.39
C GLY A 33 -5.99 3.03 -18.95
N ILE A 34 -5.23 2.29 -18.13
CA ILE A 34 -3.88 2.66 -17.67
C ILE A 34 -2.81 2.17 -18.66
N HIS A 35 -3.10 1.07 -19.38
CA HIS A 35 -2.19 0.51 -20.36
C HIS A 35 -1.88 1.53 -21.47
N ASP A 36 -0.61 1.64 -21.84
CA ASP A 36 -0.15 2.55 -22.89
C ASP A 36 -0.61 2.04 -24.27
N SER A 37 -1.85 2.37 -24.63
CA SER A 37 -2.48 2.03 -25.90
C SER A 37 -2.92 3.32 -26.60
N PRO A 38 -2.80 3.40 -27.94
CA PRO A 38 -3.32 4.53 -28.72
C PRO A 38 -4.83 4.76 -28.51
N ASP A 39 -5.55 3.72 -28.09
CA ASP A 39 -6.99 3.76 -27.81
C ASP A 39 -7.30 4.03 -26.34
N SER A 40 -6.28 4.24 -25.49
CA SER A 40 -6.45 4.54 -24.07
C SER A 40 -7.18 5.88 -23.92
N VAL A 41 -8.29 5.87 -23.19
CA VAL A 41 -9.06 7.07 -22.84
C VAL A 41 -8.28 7.96 -21.86
N VAL A 42 -7.27 7.40 -21.21
CA VAL A 42 -6.47 8.07 -20.18
C VAL A 42 -5.03 8.16 -20.67
N ASN A 43 -4.53 9.38 -20.76
CA ASN A 43 -3.11 9.61 -21.07
C ASN A 43 -2.25 9.19 -19.87
N ASN A 44 -1.48 8.12 -20.04
CA ASN A 44 -0.54 7.60 -19.05
C ASN A 44 0.90 7.65 -19.59
N PRO A 45 1.48 8.86 -19.75
CA PRO A 45 2.80 9.00 -20.33
C PRO A 45 3.89 8.41 -19.42
N VAL A 46 5.00 7.99 -20.04
CA VAL A 46 6.21 7.65 -19.33
C VAL A 46 6.72 8.88 -18.59
N ALA A 47 6.88 8.77 -17.28
CA ALA A 47 7.43 9.83 -16.43
C ALA A 47 8.93 9.64 -16.21
N ALA A 48 9.34 8.42 -15.87
CA ALA A 48 10.74 8.02 -15.74
C ALA A 48 10.81 6.51 -16.01
N ASP A 49 11.27 6.10 -17.19
CA ASP A 49 11.30 4.69 -17.62
C ASP A 49 11.84 3.75 -16.52
N PRO A 50 11.10 2.68 -16.13
CA PRO A 50 9.84 2.16 -16.69
C PRO A 50 8.55 2.70 -16.04
N LEU A 51 8.60 3.77 -15.23
CA LEU A 51 7.46 4.30 -14.49
C LEU A 51 6.64 5.27 -15.35
N HIS A 52 5.34 5.11 -15.31
CA HIS A 52 4.35 5.97 -15.95
C HIS A 52 3.68 6.90 -14.93
N PHE A 53 2.88 7.85 -15.41
CA PHE A 53 2.25 8.87 -14.58
C PHE A 53 1.40 8.26 -13.44
N TYR A 54 0.59 7.24 -13.73
CA TYR A 54 -0.25 6.58 -12.72
C TYR A 54 0.50 5.62 -11.79
N ASP A 55 1.80 5.41 -12.00
CA ASP A 55 2.63 4.68 -11.05
C ASP A 55 3.04 5.54 -9.85
N MET A 56 2.86 6.86 -9.93
CA MET A 56 3.28 7.82 -8.91
C MET A 56 2.08 8.42 -8.18
N CYS A 57 2.26 8.76 -6.92
CA CYS A 57 1.27 9.53 -6.17
C CYS A 57 1.29 11.02 -6.59
N PRO A 58 0.16 11.73 -6.51
CA PRO A 58 0.14 13.18 -6.62
C PRO A 58 0.79 13.84 -5.41
N VAL A 59 1.17 15.11 -5.55
CA VAL A 59 1.53 15.95 -4.40
C VAL A 59 0.25 16.53 -3.80
N SER A 60 -0.02 16.21 -2.55
CA SER A 60 -1.27 16.58 -1.88
C SER A 60 -0.99 17.11 -0.47
N ASP A 61 -1.87 17.97 0.01
CA ASP A 61 -1.90 18.42 1.39
C ASP A 61 -3.04 17.72 2.14
N GLY A 62 -2.80 17.32 3.38
CA GLY A 62 -3.81 16.65 4.18
C GLY A 62 -3.48 16.64 5.66
N ALA A 63 -4.46 16.28 6.47
CA ALA A 63 -4.28 16.10 7.90
C ALA A 63 -5.19 14.99 8.42
N ALA A 64 -4.66 14.19 9.34
CA ALA A 64 -5.42 13.18 10.05
C ALA A 64 -5.13 13.27 11.55
N ALA A 65 -6.11 12.97 12.37
CA ALA A 65 -5.97 12.98 13.81
C ALA A 65 -6.60 11.72 14.41
N VAL A 66 -5.89 11.09 15.34
CA VAL A 66 -6.39 9.97 16.13
C VAL A 66 -6.26 10.28 17.63
N ILE A 67 -7.21 9.76 18.40
CA ILE A 67 -7.16 9.88 19.87
C ILE A 67 -6.78 8.53 20.45
N LEU A 68 -5.69 8.52 21.22
CA LEU A 68 -5.23 7.32 21.94
C LEU A 68 -5.64 7.43 23.41
N CYS A 69 -6.13 6.34 23.95
CA CYS A 69 -6.44 6.25 25.38
C CYS A 69 -6.19 4.83 25.90
N PRO A 70 -6.02 4.62 27.20
CA PRO A 70 -6.02 3.29 27.77
C PRO A 70 -7.30 2.51 27.43
N ALA A 71 -7.16 1.20 27.16
CA ALA A 71 -8.25 0.36 26.67
C ALA A 71 -9.49 0.39 27.58
N GLU A 72 -9.29 0.45 28.90
CA GLU A 72 -10.36 0.52 29.90
C GLU A 72 -11.18 1.81 29.82
N LYS A 73 -10.63 2.88 29.24
CA LYS A 73 -11.32 4.17 29.05
C LYS A 73 -12.01 4.29 27.70
N ALA A 74 -11.71 3.43 26.75
CA ALA A 74 -12.17 3.55 25.36
C ALA A 74 -13.71 3.65 25.27
N LYS A 75 -14.44 2.82 25.99
CA LYS A 75 -15.92 2.82 26.00
C LYS A 75 -16.53 4.08 26.60
N ALA A 76 -15.78 4.78 27.47
CA ALA A 76 -16.24 6.04 28.08
C ALA A 76 -16.07 7.24 27.14
N VAL A 77 -15.13 7.17 26.19
CA VAL A 77 -14.80 8.27 25.27
C VAL A 77 -15.41 8.12 23.88
N SER A 78 -15.85 6.91 23.52
CA SER A 78 -16.46 6.65 22.21
C SER A 78 -17.56 5.59 22.28
N GLN A 79 -18.61 5.79 21.47
CA GLN A 79 -19.65 4.78 21.23
C GLN A 79 -19.25 3.76 20.15
N ASN A 80 -18.19 4.01 19.41
CA ASN A 80 -17.66 3.11 18.39
C ASN A 80 -16.98 1.91 19.04
N VAL A 81 -16.88 0.81 18.28
CA VAL A 81 -16.07 -0.34 18.68
C VAL A 81 -14.62 0.10 18.85
N PRO A 82 -14.00 -0.12 20.02
CA PRO A 82 -12.61 0.25 20.22
C PRO A 82 -11.68 -0.55 19.30
N VAL A 83 -10.71 0.14 18.69
CA VAL A 83 -9.63 -0.50 17.95
C VAL A 83 -8.40 -0.49 18.84
N VAL A 84 -7.79 -1.65 19.04
CA VAL A 84 -6.63 -1.84 19.91
C VAL A 84 -5.36 -1.82 19.07
N ILE A 85 -4.34 -1.07 19.51
CA ILE A 85 -2.98 -1.19 18.97
C ILE A 85 -2.39 -2.46 19.56
N ALA A 86 -2.33 -3.54 18.78
CA ALA A 86 -1.82 -4.83 19.21
C ALA A 86 -0.30 -4.88 19.23
N GLY A 87 0.35 -4.18 18.31
CA GLY A 87 1.80 -4.10 18.21
C GLY A 87 2.25 -2.91 17.40
N PHE A 88 3.50 -2.54 17.57
CA PHE A 88 4.17 -1.53 16.74
C PHE A 88 5.64 -1.90 16.58
N GLY A 89 6.26 -1.40 15.52
CA GLY A 89 7.68 -1.58 15.26
C GLY A 89 8.25 -0.36 14.56
N GLN A 90 9.53 -0.13 14.77
CA GLN A 90 10.27 0.94 14.12
C GLN A 90 11.69 0.48 13.81
N ALA A 91 12.15 0.78 12.62
CA ALA A 91 13.52 0.54 12.22
C ALA A 91 14.00 1.64 11.26
N THR A 92 15.31 1.81 11.20
CA THR A 92 15.97 2.72 10.28
C THR A 92 16.96 1.95 9.44
N ASP A 93 17.00 2.25 8.15
CA ASP A 93 17.96 1.71 7.20
C ASP A 93 18.97 2.78 6.79
N THR A 94 19.93 2.44 5.93
CA THR A 94 20.90 3.38 5.36
C THR A 94 20.19 4.55 4.67
N HIS A 95 20.72 5.74 4.86
CA HIS A 95 20.12 6.97 4.32
C HIS A 95 20.19 7.01 2.79
N THR A 96 21.31 6.61 2.23
CA THR A 96 21.55 6.62 0.78
C THR A 96 21.34 5.24 0.17
N LEU A 97 20.62 5.20 -0.95
CA LEU A 97 20.33 3.95 -1.65
C LEU A 97 21.61 3.24 -2.12
N GLN A 98 22.63 4.01 -2.49
CA GLN A 98 23.91 3.48 -2.98
C GLN A 98 24.73 2.75 -1.89
N GLU A 99 24.43 2.96 -0.63
CA GLU A 99 25.10 2.28 0.50
C GLU A 99 24.43 0.95 0.86
N ARG A 100 23.29 0.62 0.24
CA ARG A 100 22.61 -0.64 0.46
C ARG A 100 23.31 -1.76 -0.30
N GLU A 101 23.45 -2.90 0.34
CA GLU A 101 23.98 -4.12 -0.30
C GLU A 101 23.05 -4.58 -1.45
N ASP A 102 21.75 -4.55 -1.22
CA ASP A 102 20.71 -4.76 -2.23
C ASP A 102 19.77 -3.54 -2.21
N PRO A 103 19.75 -2.70 -3.27
CA PRO A 103 18.87 -1.54 -3.33
C PRO A 103 17.38 -1.89 -3.36
N THR A 104 17.03 -3.15 -3.64
CA THR A 104 15.65 -3.64 -3.62
C THR A 104 15.22 -4.18 -2.25
N ASP A 105 16.14 -4.26 -1.29
CA ASP A 105 15.85 -4.71 0.06
C ASP A 105 15.33 -3.56 0.94
N LEU A 106 14.12 -3.71 1.47
CA LEU A 106 13.51 -2.78 2.40
C LEU A 106 13.69 -3.30 3.85
N LYS A 107 14.93 -3.42 4.27
CA LYS A 107 15.31 -3.98 5.57
C LYS A 107 14.59 -3.32 6.74
N ALA A 108 14.38 -2.01 6.70
CA ALA A 108 13.64 -1.30 7.74
C ALA A 108 12.18 -1.78 7.83
N VAL A 109 11.53 -2.05 6.69
CA VAL A 109 10.15 -2.59 6.66
C VAL A 109 10.12 -3.97 7.31
N THR A 110 11.04 -4.86 6.93
CA THR A 110 11.14 -6.22 7.50
C THR A 110 11.31 -6.17 9.01
N LEU A 111 12.30 -5.41 9.50
CA LEU A 111 12.59 -5.31 10.94
C LEU A 111 11.44 -4.68 11.74
N ALA A 112 10.80 -3.63 11.21
CA ALA A 112 9.66 -3.00 11.86
C ALA A 112 8.44 -3.95 11.92
N SER A 113 8.19 -4.68 10.83
CA SER A 113 7.11 -5.67 10.76
C SER A 113 7.34 -6.84 11.74
N GLU A 114 8.54 -7.39 11.80
CA GLU A 114 8.91 -8.44 12.75
C GLU A 114 8.68 -8.00 14.20
N GLN A 115 9.07 -6.76 14.55
CA GLN A 115 8.82 -6.20 15.88
C GLN A 115 7.33 -6.07 16.19
N ALA A 116 6.55 -5.52 15.26
CA ALA A 116 5.12 -5.32 15.43
C ALA A 116 4.37 -6.64 15.59
N PHE A 117 4.63 -7.60 14.69
CA PHE A 117 4.02 -8.93 14.76
C PHE A 117 4.46 -9.71 15.99
N GLY A 118 5.76 -9.65 16.37
CA GLY A 118 6.27 -10.27 17.58
C GLY A 118 5.60 -9.72 18.85
N MET A 119 5.39 -8.40 18.93
CA MET A 119 4.67 -7.76 20.04
C MET A 119 3.19 -8.16 20.07
N ALA A 120 2.54 -8.23 18.92
CA ALA A 120 1.13 -8.59 18.81
C ALA A 120 0.87 -10.08 19.06
N GLY A 121 1.87 -10.94 18.95
CA GLY A 121 1.70 -12.40 18.95
C GLY A 121 0.96 -12.91 17.71
N LEU A 122 1.06 -12.18 16.61
CA LEU A 122 0.42 -12.46 15.32
C LEU A 122 1.47 -12.74 14.24
N THR A 123 1.01 -13.22 13.11
CA THR A 123 1.80 -13.40 11.89
C THR A 123 1.23 -12.55 10.75
N PRO A 124 1.98 -12.29 9.67
CA PRO A 124 1.45 -11.59 8.51
C PRO A 124 0.19 -12.25 7.90
N GLN A 125 0.03 -13.56 8.09
CA GLN A 125 -1.12 -14.33 7.59
C GLN A 125 -2.40 -14.13 8.40
N ASP A 126 -2.30 -13.51 9.58
CA ASP A 126 -3.45 -13.18 10.43
C ASP A 126 -4.04 -11.79 10.11
N VAL A 127 -3.46 -11.08 9.12
CA VAL A 127 -3.90 -9.73 8.72
C VAL A 127 -5.01 -9.83 7.69
N ASP A 128 -6.12 -9.14 7.94
CA ASP A 128 -7.28 -9.09 7.07
C ASP A 128 -7.24 -7.92 6.06
N VAL A 129 -6.50 -6.85 6.36
CA VAL A 129 -6.37 -5.66 5.52
C VAL A 129 -5.07 -4.93 5.87
N ALA A 130 -4.42 -4.35 4.88
CA ALA A 130 -3.20 -3.57 5.06
C ALA A 130 -3.30 -2.21 4.34
N GLU A 131 -2.71 -1.18 4.95
CA GLU A 131 -2.42 0.11 4.32
C GLU A 131 -0.90 0.27 4.27
N LEU A 132 -0.34 0.38 3.09
CA LEU A 132 1.09 0.46 2.82
C LEU A 132 1.43 1.80 2.17
N HIS A 133 2.71 2.19 2.24
CA HIS A 133 3.18 3.44 1.64
C HIS A 133 3.39 3.27 0.13
N ASP A 134 2.39 3.62 -0.65
CA ASP A 134 2.34 3.41 -2.10
C ASP A 134 2.69 4.68 -2.91
N ALA A 135 3.69 5.45 -2.48
CA ALA A 135 4.16 6.62 -3.25
C ALA A 135 4.46 6.26 -4.72
N PHE A 136 4.84 5.01 -4.96
CA PHE A 136 4.95 4.39 -6.29
C PHE A 136 4.33 3.00 -6.24
N THR A 137 3.76 2.53 -7.34
CA THR A 137 3.21 1.17 -7.46
C THR A 137 4.21 0.08 -7.07
N VAL A 138 5.47 0.27 -7.43
CA VAL A 138 6.57 -0.64 -7.10
C VAL A 138 6.82 -0.73 -5.60
N LEU A 139 6.57 0.34 -4.83
CA LEU A 139 6.75 0.33 -3.38
C LEU A 139 5.68 -0.50 -2.69
N GLU A 140 4.41 -0.39 -3.09
CA GLU A 140 3.36 -1.26 -2.53
C GLU A 140 3.72 -2.73 -2.68
N ILE A 141 4.18 -3.13 -3.87
CA ILE A 141 4.59 -4.52 -4.12
C ILE A 141 5.77 -4.89 -3.20
N ALA A 142 6.82 -4.08 -3.19
CA ALA A 142 8.02 -4.35 -2.39
C ALA A 142 7.71 -4.38 -0.89
N GLU A 143 6.93 -3.43 -0.38
CA GLU A 143 6.54 -3.38 1.03
C GLU A 143 5.67 -4.57 1.42
N SER A 144 4.75 -5.01 0.56
CA SER A 144 3.93 -6.20 0.83
C SER A 144 4.76 -7.47 0.97
N GLU A 145 5.85 -7.57 0.21
CA GLU A 145 6.80 -8.69 0.29
C GLU A 145 7.68 -8.59 1.55
N HIS A 146 8.22 -7.41 1.85
CA HIS A 146 9.09 -7.20 3.00
C HIS A 146 8.36 -7.20 4.35
N ALA A 147 7.07 -6.84 4.36
CA ALA A 147 6.21 -7.00 5.53
C ALA A 147 5.79 -8.47 5.77
N GLY A 148 6.13 -9.38 4.86
CA GLY A 148 5.90 -10.82 4.99
C GLY A 148 4.50 -11.27 4.52
N PHE A 149 3.72 -10.43 3.87
CA PHE A 149 2.41 -10.80 3.32
C PHE A 149 2.53 -11.72 2.12
N PHE A 150 3.51 -11.48 1.27
CA PHE A 150 3.87 -12.28 0.11
C PHE A 150 5.37 -12.61 0.15
N LYS A 151 5.79 -13.68 -0.52
CA LYS A 151 7.21 -13.96 -0.70
C LYS A 151 7.79 -13.03 -1.75
N LYS A 152 9.11 -12.82 -1.71
CA LYS A 152 9.84 -12.02 -2.69
C LYS A 152 9.51 -12.50 -4.12
N GLY A 153 9.01 -11.58 -4.95
CA GLY A 153 8.59 -11.83 -6.33
C GLY A 153 7.13 -12.28 -6.50
N GLU A 154 6.37 -12.46 -5.42
CA GLU A 154 4.96 -12.91 -5.49
C GLU A 154 3.96 -11.75 -5.36
N GLY A 155 4.35 -10.58 -4.83
CA GLY A 155 3.46 -9.44 -4.61
C GLY A 155 2.84 -8.88 -5.89
N GLY A 156 3.64 -8.70 -6.95
CA GLY A 156 3.16 -8.27 -8.26
C GLY A 156 2.15 -9.24 -8.88
N PRO A 157 2.51 -10.53 -9.06
CA PRO A 157 1.57 -11.57 -9.50
C PRO A 157 0.29 -11.67 -8.65
N ALA A 158 0.36 -11.42 -7.33
CA ALA A 158 -0.82 -11.38 -6.47
C ALA A 158 -1.74 -10.19 -6.81
N ALA A 159 -1.17 -9.02 -7.09
CA ALA A 159 -1.93 -7.86 -7.54
C ALA A 159 -2.65 -8.12 -8.87
N VAL A 160 -1.97 -8.71 -9.85
CA VAL A 160 -2.54 -9.10 -11.15
C VAL A 160 -3.71 -10.08 -10.98
N LYS A 161 -3.59 -11.03 -10.06
CA LYS A 161 -4.67 -12.00 -9.74
C LYS A 161 -5.82 -11.39 -8.93
N GLY A 162 -5.70 -10.12 -8.50
CA GLY A 162 -6.69 -9.47 -7.65
C GLY A 162 -6.65 -9.89 -6.18
N GLU A 163 -5.61 -10.60 -5.75
CA GLU A 163 -5.47 -11.04 -4.35
C GLU A 163 -5.31 -9.86 -3.38
N THR A 164 -4.81 -8.72 -3.85
CA THR A 164 -4.66 -7.46 -3.09
C THR A 164 -5.85 -6.51 -3.24
N SER A 165 -6.85 -6.86 -4.04
CA SER A 165 -8.07 -6.08 -4.24
C SER A 165 -9.10 -6.36 -3.14
N LEU A 166 -10.08 -5.48 -3.02
CA LEU A 166 -11.20 -5.67 -2.08
C LEU A 166 -11.94 -6.99 -2.38
N GLY A 167 -12.01 -7.85 -1.39
CA GLY A 167 -12.54 -9.21 -1.52
C GLY A 167 -11.50 -10.25 -1.95
N GLY A 168 -10.27 -9.85 -2.19
CA GLY A 168 -9.14 -10.75 -2.40
C GLY A 168 -8.61 -11.35 -1.10
N LYS A 169 -7.47 -12.02 -1.19
CA LYS A 169 -6.84 -12.71 -0.05
C LYS A 169 -6.38 -11.74 1.04
N LEU A 170 -5.75 -10.63 0.64
CA LEU A 170 -5.30 -9.55 1.52
C LEU A 170 -5.55 -8.22 0.81
N PRO A 171 -6.67 -7.55 1.04
CA PRO A 171 -6.90 -6.22 0.50
C PRO A 171 -5.83 -5.22 0.98
N ILE A 172 -5.18 -4.53 0.06
CA ILE A 172 -4.15 -3.53 0.34
C ILE A 172 -4.62 -2.18 -0.17
N ASN A 173 -4.38 -1.12 0.62
CA ASN A 173 -4.71 0.26 0.29
C ASN A 173 -6.18 0.44 -0.11
N VAL A 174 -7.07 -0.08 0.75
CA VAL A 174 -8.53 0.02 0.53
C VAL A 174 -9.06 1.46 0.63
N SER A 175 -8.25 2.38 1.14
CA SER A 175 -8.51 3.83 1.13
C SER A 175 -8.26 4.46 -0.23
N GLY A 176 -7.52 3.81 -1.13
CA GLY A 176 -6.96 4.34 -2.37
C GLY A 176 -5.48 4.68 -2.25
N GLY A 177 -4.92 4.58 -1.03
CA GLY A 177 -3.52 4.87 -0.74
C GLY A 177 -3.15 6.33 -1.00
N LEU A 178 -1.89 6.57 -1.35
CA LEU A 178 -1.37 7.89 -1.73
C LEU A 178 -1.72 8.30 -3.17
N LYS A 179 -2.29 7.40 -3.96
CA LYS A 179 -2.63 7.63 -5.38
C LYS A 179 -4.00 8.23 -5.59
N ALA A 180 -4.82 8.30 -4.55
CA ALA A 180 -6.20 8.75 -4.62
C ALA A 180 -6.43 10.13 -3.99
#